data_7a4ab3f5d54ed740d2d93bea4d0f464f
#
_entry.id   7a4ab3f5d54ed740d2d93bea4d0f464f
#
_cell.length_a   1.000
_cell.length_b   1.000
_cell.length_c   1.000
_cell.angle_alpha   90.00
_cell.angle_beta   90.00
_cell.angle_gamma   90.00
#
_symmetry.space_group_name_H-M   'P 1'
#
loop_
_entity.id
_entity.type
_entity.pdbx_description
1 polymer ?
#
loop_
_entity_poly.entity_id
_entity_poly.type
_entity_poly.pdbx_seq_one_letter_code
_entity_poly.pdbx_strand_id
1 'polypeptide(L)'
;MNKQSALNLVWIDLEMTGLDPELEVIIEIASLVTDHDLNILAEGPWLAIHQSDEVLNRMDDWNQKHHKASGLVERVRKSKITHEEASRQTLEFIQQYCPENTSPLCGNSIAQDRKFLEKYMKK
;
A
#
# COMPACT_ATOMS: atom_id res chain seq x y z
N MET A 1 14.99 22.45 4.30
CA MET A 1 16.02 21.56 3.71
C MET A 1 15.36 20.51 2.85
N ASN A 2 15.83 20.33 1.63
CA ASN A 2 15.26 19.36 0.71
C ASN A 2 15.70 17.95 1.12
N LYS A 3 14.73 17.07 1.43
CA LYS A 3 14.96 15.69 1.83
C LYS A 3 14.98 14.72 0.66
N GLN A 4 14.69 15.20 -0.54
CA GLN A 4 14.63 14.36 -1.73
C GLN A 4 16.01 13.88 -2.16
N SER A 5 16.08 12.63 -2.58
CA SER A 5 17.27 12.07 -3.22
C SER A 5 16.85 10.98 -4.20
N ALA A 6 17.42 10.99 -5.40
CA ALA A 6 17.21 9.95 -6.39
C ALA A 6 17.77 8.59 -5.91
N LEU A 7 18.58 8.57 -4.86
CA LEU A 7 19.13 7.34 -4.28
C LEU A 7 18.24 6.74 -3.19
N ASN A 8 17.17 7.43 -2.78
CA ASN A 8 16.26 6.90 -1.79
C ASN A 8 15.41 5.76 -2.36
N LEU A 9 15.06 4.82 -1.49
CA LEU A 9 14.26 3.64 -1.85
C LEU A 9 12.88 3.75 -1.21
N VAL A 10 11.84 3.45 -2.00
CA VAL A 10 10.46 3.41 -1.51
C VAL A 10 10.08 1.97 -1.23
N TRP A 11 9.63 1.69 -0.02
CA TRP A 11 9.17 0.38 0.41
C TRP A 11 7.67 0.44 0.60
N ILE A 12 6.94 -0.42 -0.10
CA ILE A 12 5.48 -0.51 0.00
C ILE A 12 5.09 -1.94 0.25
N ASP A 13 4.17 -2.13 1.17
CA ASP A 13 3.56 -3.42 1.45
C ASP A 13 2.06 -3.28 1.35
N LEU A 14 1.41 -4.16 0.59
CA LEU A 14 -0.03 -4.14 0.36
C LEU A 14 -0.67 -5.42 0.88
N GLU A 15 -1.92 -5.29 1.36
CA GLU A 15 -2.81 -6.42 1.53
C GLU A 15 -3.99 -6.23 0.59
N MET A 16 -4.42 -7.29 -0.04
CA MET A 16 -5.48 -7.30 -1.04
C MET A 16 -6.51 -8.37 -0.72
N THR A 17 -7.67 -8.27 -1.38
CA THR A 17 -8.73 -9.27 -1.23
C THR A 17 -8.43 -10.58 -1.95
N GLY A 18 -7.42 -10.58 -2.81
CA GLY A 18 -6.95 -11.74 -3.56
C GLY A 18 -5.79 -11.34 -4.46
N LEU A 19 -5.39 -12.21 -5.36
CA LEU A 19 -4.19 -12.01 -6.18
C LEU A 19 -4.45 -11.45 -7.57
N ASP A 20 -5.71 -11.44 -8.04
CA ASP A 20 -6.04 -10.97 -9.38
C ASP A 20 -6.40 -9.48 -9.35
N PRO A 21 -5.56 -8.58 -9.90
CA PRO A 21 -5.84 -7.14 -9.88
C PRO A 21 -7.11 -6.75 -10.65
N GLU A 22 -7.58 -7.59 -11.58
CA GLU A 22 -8.80 -7.31 -12.32
C GLU A 22 -10.06 -7.50 -11.49
N LEU A 23 -10.03 -8.44 -10.52
CA LEU A 23 -11.17 -8.82 -9.72
C LEU A 23 -11.09 -8.34 -8.27
N GLU A 24 -9.88 -8.07 -7.79
CA GLU A 24 -9.64 -7.82 -6.37
C GLU A 24 -9.22 -6.38 -6.11
N VAL A 25 -9.22 -5.98 -4.85
CA VAL A 25 -8.92 -4.60 -4.44
C VAL A 25 -7.89 -4.58 -3.32
N ILE A 26 -7.22 -3.44 -3.19
CA ILE A 26 -6.29 -3.19 -2.08
C ILE A 26 -7.09 -2.85 -0.83
N ILE A 27 -6.77 -3.48 0.29
CA ILE A 27 -7.43 -3.23 1.57
C ILE A 27 -6.50 -2.65 2.65
N GLU A 28 -5.21 -2.73 2.43
CA GLU A 28 -4.24 -2.09 3.33
C GLU A 28 -3.01 -1.67 2.55
N ILE A 29 -2.45 -0.53 2.91
CA ILE A 29 -1.19 -0.05 2.35
C ILE A 29 -0.32 0.51 3.47
N ALA A 30 0.95 0.09 3.48
CA ALA A 30 1.97 0.63 4.37
C ALA A 30 3.17 1.03 3.53
N SER A 31 3.85 2.11 3.91
CA SER A 31 5.00 2.61 3.16
C SER A 31 6.08 3.12 4.10
N LEU A 32 7.32 3.08 3.62
CA LEU A 32 8.44 3.74 4.28
C LEU A 32 9.49 4.09 3.23
N VAL A 33 10.38 4.98 3.60
CA VAL A 33 11.50 5.39 2.74
C VAL A 33 12.81 5.13 3.47
N THR A 34 13.75 4.53 2.76
CA THR A 34 15.13 4.36 3.25
C THR A 34 16.09 5.06 2.31
N ASP A 35 17.33 5.26 2.78
CA ASP A 35 18.41 5.59 1.87
C ASP A 35 18.90 4.30 1.18
N HIS A 36 19.90 4.43 0.30
CA HIS A 36 20.44 3.28 -0.43
C HIS A 36 21.22 2.31 0.48
N ASP A 37 21.55 2.71 1.69
CA ASP A 37 22.20 1.86 2.69
C ASP A 37 21.21 1.19 3.64
N LEU A 38 19.90 1.31 3.34
CA LEU A 38 18.80 0.73 4.10
C LEU A 38 18.56 1.38 5.47
N ASN A 39 19.05 2.59 5.68
CA ASN A 39 18.70 3.36 6.86
C ASN A 39 17.30 3.96 6.70
N ILE A 40 16.42 3.74 7.67
CA ILE A 40 15.07 4.26 7.61
C ILE A 40 15.09 5.77 7.76
N LEU A 41 14.64 6.49 6.73
CA LEU A 41 14.53 7.94 6.77
C LEU A 41 13.18 8.39 7.33
N ALA A 42 12.11 7.68 6.99
CA ALA A 42 10.79 8.00 7.50
C ALA A 42 9.84 6.81 7.34
N GLU A 43 8.92 6.66 8.28
CA GLU A 43 7.81 5.73 8.17
C GLU A 43 6.60 6.49 7.67
N GLY A 44 5.97 5.96 6.64
CA GLY A 44 4.82 6.60 6.01
C GLY A 44 3.49 6.16 6.59
N PRO A 45 2.40 6.56 5.92
CA PRO A 45 1.08 6.16 6.34
C PRO A 45 0.91 4.63 6.32
N TRP A 46 0.21 4.13 7.31
CA TRP A 46 -0.23 2.74 7.37
C TRP A 46 -1.75 2.78 7.41
N LEU A 47 -2.39 2.49 6.28
CA LEU A 47 -3.80 2.77 6.08
C LEU A 47 -4.58 1.52 5.73
N ALA A 48 -5.69 1.28 6.46
CA ALA A 48 -6.70 0.32 6.05
C ALA A 48 -7.70 1.07 5.16
N ILE A 49 -7.97 0.53 3.98
CA ILE A 49 -8.85 1.15 3.00
C ILE A 49 -10.24 0.56 3.15
N HIS A 50 -11.25 1.41 3.33
CA HIS A 50 -12.61 0.93 3.55
C HIS A 50 -13.13 0.13 2.37
N GLN A 51 -13.76 -1.00 2.68
CA GLN A 51 -14.50 -1.83 1.73
C GLN A 51 -15.81 -2.27 2.38
N SER A 52 -16.83 -2.48 1.56
CA SER A 52 -18.13 -2.95 2.04
C SER A 52 -18.05 -4.41 2.50
N ASP A 53 -18.99 -4.82 3.34
CA ASP A 53 -19.11 -6.23 3.74
C ASP A 53 -19.27 -7.15 2.55
N GLU A 54 -19.98 -6.70 1.50
CA GLU A 54 -20.15 -7.46 0.28
C GLU A 54 -18.81 -7.80 -0.37
N VAL A 55 -17.91 -6.82 -0.48
CA VAL A 55 -16.58 -7.02 -1.03
C VAL A 55 -15.78 -7.99 -0.15
N LEU A 56 -15.80 -7.78 1.17
CA LEU A 56 -15.06 -8.61 2.11
C LEU A 56 -15.55 -10.06 2.12
N ASN A 57 -16.87 -10.26 1.97
CA ASN A 57 -17.45 -11.59 1.96
C ASN A 57 -17.15 -12.37 0.67
N ARG A 58 -16.73 -11.69 -0.40
CA ARG A 58 -16.34 -12.35 -1.65
C ARG A 58 -14.91 -12.88 -1.65
N MET A 59 -14.12 -12.56 -0.62
CA MET A 59 -12.77 -13.12 -0.51
C MET A 59 -12.85 -14.64 -0.41
N ASP A 60 -11.82 -15.33 -0.94
CA ASP A 60 -11.75 -16.78 -0.78
C ASP A 60 -11.51 -17.16 0.69
N ASP A 61 -11.64 -18.44 1.01
CA ASP A 61 -11.52 -18.91 2.39
C ASP A 61 -10.15 -18.60 3.02
N TRP A 62 -9.09 -18.72 2.23
CA TRP A 62 -7.76 -18.43 2.71
C TRP A 62 -7.61 -16.95 3.11
N ASN A 63 -8.06 -16.04 2.23
CA ASN A 63 -7.97 -14.60 2.49
C ASN A 63 -8.88 -14.19 3.64
N GLN A 64 -10.09 -14.73 3.73
CA GLN A 64 -10.99 -14.43 4.84
C GLN A 64 -10.35 -14.85 6.17
N LYS A 65 -9.81 -16.05 6.23
CA LYS A 65 -9.19 -16.57 7.44
C LYS A 65 -7.94 -15.77 7.82
N HIS A 66 -7.07 -15.51 6.84
CA HIS A 66 -5.80 -14.80 7.06
C HIS A 66 -6.04 -13.37 7.53
N HIS A 67 -6.88 -12.61 6.82
CA HIS A 67 -7.13 -11.21 7.16
C HIS A 67 -7.97 -11.06 8.43
N LYS A 68 -8.87 -12.00 8.69
CA LYS A 68 -9.64 -12.00 9.94
C LYS A 68 -8.73 -12.26 11.14
N ALA A 69 -7.83 -13.22 11.03
CA ALA A 69 -6.89 -13.56 12.10
C ALA A 69 -5.95 -12.41 12.45
N SER A 70 -5.55 -11.60 11.45
CA SER A 70 -4.70 -10.42 11.66
C SER A 70 -5.46 -9.19 12.19
N GLY A 71 -6.79 -9.25 12.25
CA GLY A 71 -7.64 -8.11 12.62
C GLY A 71 -7.86 -7.13 11.49
N LEU A 72 -7.35 -7.41 10.28
CA LEU A 72 -7.46 -6.50 9.15
C LEU A 72 -8.90 -6.30 8.68
N VAL A 73 -9.71 -7.35 8.67
CA VAL A 73 -11.10 -7.26 8.24
C VAL A 73 -11.85 -6.21 9.07
N GLU A 74 -11.67 -6.23 10.39
CA GLU A 74 -12.31 -5.24 11.27
C GLU A 74 -11.79 -3.84 11.01
N ARG A 75 -10.47 -3.67 10.81
CA ARG A 75 -9.88 -2.37 10.51
C ARG A 75 -10.40 -1.80 9.19
N VAL A 76 -10.54 -2.64 8.17
CA VAL A 76 -11.07 -2.26 6.86
C VAL A 76 -12.54 -1.85 6.97
N ARG A 77 -13.34 -2.64 7.70
CA ARG A 77 -14.76 -2.35 7.89
C ARG A 77 -14.98 -1.02 8.60
N LYS A 78 -14.18 -0.72 9.62
CA LYS A 78 -14.28 0.50 10.41
C LYS A 78 -13.61 1.71 9.77
N SER A 79 -12.76 1.51 8.79
CA SER A 79 -12.02 2.59 8.14
C SER A 79 -12.95 3.52 7.37
N LYS A 80 -12.59 4.80 7.31
CA LYS A 80 -13.25 5.80 6.46
C LYS A 80 -12.35 6.26 5.33
N ILE A 81 -11.21 5.60 5.16
CA ILE A 81 -10.22 5.96 4.13
C ILE A 81 -10.62 5.34 2.80
N THR A 82 -10.77 6.16 1.77
CA THR A 82 -11.04 5.68 0.40
C THR A 82 -9.73 5.38 -0.32
N HIS A 83 -9.80 4.69 -1.46
CA HIS A 83 -8.65 4.51 -2.35
C HIS A 83 -7.96 5.82 -2.68
N GLU A 84 -8.74 6.82 -3.05
CA GLU A 84 -8.23 8.13 -3.47
C GLU A 84 -7.49 8.79 -2.32
N GLU A 85 -8.02 8.71 -1.12
CA GLU A 85 -7.40 9.31 0.06
C GLU A 85 -6.12 8.56 0.42
N ALA A 86 -6.13 7.23 0.37
CA ALA A 86 -4.94 6.42 0.64
C ALA A 86 -3.84 6.72 -0.38
N SER A 87 -4.21 6.82 -1.66
CA SER A 87 -3.28 7.17 -2.73
C SER A 87 -2.68 8.56 -2.49
N ARG A 88 -3.52 9.54 -2.17
CA ARG A 88 -3.08 10.91 -1.92
C ARG A 88 -2.07 10.98 -0.77
N GLN A 89 -2.40 10.36 0.37
CA GLN A 89 -1.54 10.38 1.54
C GLN A 89 -0.21 9.68 1.28
N THR A 90 -0.24 8.54 0.59
CA THR A 90 0.96 7.79 0.27
C THR A 90 1.86 8.56 -0.68
N LEU A 91 1.30 9.16 -1.73
CA LEU A 91 2.07 9.97 -2.69
C LEU A 91 2.65 11.22 -2.06
N GLU A 92 1.89 11.92 -1.23
CA GLU A 92 2.41 13.08 -0.50
C GLU A 92 3.60 12.72 0.38
N PHE A 93 3.53 11.56 1.04
CA PHE A 93 4.64 11.07 1.84
C PHE A 93 5.86 10.78 0.97
N ILE A 94 5.69 10.02 -0.11
CA ILE A 94 6.79 9.62 -0.99
C ILE A 94 7.46 10.83 -1.63
N GLN A 95 6.69 11.82 -2.07
CA GLN A 95 7.20 13.02 -2.74
C GLN A 95 8.13 13.86 -1.86
N GLN A 96 8.03 13.72 -0.54
CA GLN A 96 8.94 14.43 0.36
C GLN A 96 10.37 13.91 0.29
N TYR A 97 10.56 12.67 -0.14
CA TYR A 97 11.85 11.97 -0.08
C TYR A 97 12.35 11.51 -1.44
N CYS A 98 11.48 11.37 -2.42
CA CYS A 98 11.80 10.75 -3.71
C CYS A 98 11.35 11.63 -4.85
N PRO A 99 12.29 12.05 -5.74
CA PRO A 99 11.91 12.72 -6.99
C PRO A 99 11.07 11.78 -7.85
N GLU A 100 10.23 12.36 -8.69
CA GLU A 100 9.36 11.60 -9.58
C GLU A 100 10.16 10.66 -10.48
N ASN A 101 9.67 9.42 -10.59
CA ASN A 101 10.21 8.38 -11.48
C ASN A 101 11.69 8.01 -11.27
N THR A 102 12.25 8.29 -10.09
CA THR A 102 13.67 8.02 -9.83
C THR A 102 13.94 6.91 -8.85
N SER A 103 13.02 6.66 -7.92
CA SER A 103 13.27 5.70 -6.84
C SER A 103 12.66 4.34 -7.16
N PRO A 104 13.40 3.25 -6.93
CA PRO A 104 12.84 1.92 -7.12
C PRO A 104 11.80 1.59 -6.06
N LEU A 105 10.82 0.80 -6.46
CA LEU A 105 9.82 0.24 -5.56
C LEU A 105 10.36 -1.04 -4.95
N CYS A 106 10.31 -1.15 -3.64
CA CYS A 106 10.80 -2.30 -2.88
C CYS A 106 9.69 -2.91 -2.04
N GLY A 107 9.81 -4.20 -1.74
CA GLY A 107 8.84 -4.90 -0.90
C GLY A 107 8.93 -6.41 -1.06
N ASN A 108 8.17 -7.14 -0.25
CA ASN A 108 8.21 -8.61 -0.24
C ASN A 108 7.56 -9.24 -1.49
N SER A 109 6.50 -8.63 -1.98
CA SER A 109 5.73 -9.13 -3.13
C SER A 109 5.66 -8.08 -4.22
N ILE A 110 6.80 -7.54 -4.59
CA ILE A 110 6.90 -6.33 -5.40
C ILE A 110 6.19 -6.44 -6.76
N ALA A 111 6.29 -7.58 -7.43
CA ALA A 111 5.65 -7.76 -8.73
C ALA A 111 4.13 -7.73 -8.62
N GLN A 112 3.58 -8.38 -7.61
CA GLN A 112 2.14 -8.42 -7.36
C GLN A 112 1.63 -7.06 -6.89
N ASP A 113 2.33 -6.42 -5.96
CA ASP A 113 1.98 -5.12 -5.45
C ASP A 113 1.98 -4.07 -6.56
N ARG A 114 2.96 -4.14 -7.46
CA ARG A 114 3.06 -3.23 -8.60
C ARG A 114 1.85 -3.33 -9.53
N LYS A 115 1.35 -4.53 -9.77
CA LYS A 115 0.15 -4.73 -10.61
C LYS A 115 -1.06 -4.01 -10.03
N PHE A 116 -1.26 -4.10 -8.71
CA PHE A 116 -2.34 -3.39 -8.04
C PHE A 116 -2.13 -1.88 -8.04
N LEU A 117 -0.90 -1.43 -7.82
CA LEU A 117 -0.58 -0.01 -7.81
C LEU A 117 -0.77 0.64 -9.18
N GLU A 118 -0.39 -0.05 -10.25
CA GLU A 118 -0.58 0.44 -11.61
C GLU A 118 -2.06 0.61 -11.94
N LYS A 119 -2.93 -0.26 -11.41
CA LYS A 119 -4.37 -0.18 -11.63
C LYS A 119 -5.02 0.93 -10.81
N TYR A 120 -4.67 1.05 -9.54
CA TYR A 120 -5.39 1.89 -8.60
C TYR A 120 -4.67 3.18 -8.21
N MET A 121 -3.35 3.25 -8.37
CA MET A 121 -2.55 4.41 -7.96
C MET A 121 -1.50 4.71 -9.01
N LYS A 122 -1.75 5.71 -9.83
CA LYS A 122 -0.75 6.16 -10.82
C LYS A 122 0.21 7.13 -10.13
N LYS A 123 1.47 6.85 -10.26
CA LYS A 123 2.52 7.74 -9.77
C LYS A 123 2.95 8.73 -10.80
#